data_2cff5958b6af17d3bab9039284c328ac
#
_entry.id   2cff5958b6af17d3bab9039284c328ac
#
_cell.length_a   1.000
_cell.length_b   1.000
_cell.length_c   1.000
_cell.angle_alpha   90.00
_cell.angle_beta   90.00
_cell.angle_gamma   90.00
#
_symmetry.space_group_name_H-M   'P 1'
#
loop_
_entity.id
_entity.type
_entity.pdbx_description
1 polymer ?
#
loop_
_entity_poly.entity_id
_entity_poly.type
_entity_poly.pdbx_seq_one_letter_code
_entity_poly.pdbx_strand_id
1 'polypeptide(L)'
;MNPAPRPTRILQTTIGVAILLATLFTALPSQGVANKNFYERLSLLLTPQVESAASQTVKPQARIGIVAGHLGNDSGAACVDGAGNVTLTEADVNLKIAAMVEQQLQQAGYQVDLLNEFDTRLNGYRALAIVSIHNDSCEYVNDGATGFKVAAALNTNDVNRANRLTACLVDRYQKTTRLTFHAGSITSDMREYHAFREIDPSTVAAIIETGFLNLDREILTKNTDQVAAGIVDGILCFANNENIESTPIPNLTP
;
A
#
# COMPACT_ATOMS: atom_id res chain seq x y z
N MET A 1 21.38 30.15 36.34
CA MET A 1 20.23 30.92 36.87
C MET A 1 20.25 32.30 36.22
N ASN A 2 19.34 32.57 35.28
CA ASN A 2 19.25 33.90 34.69
C ASN A 2 18.54 34.83 35.65
N PRO A 3 19.07 36.04 35.91
CA PRO A 3 18.44 36.99 36.83
C PRO A 3 17.14 37.54 36.23
N ALA A 4 16.08 37.58 37.03
CA ALA A 4 14.80 38.14 36.64
C ALA A 4 14.93 39.61 36.22
N PRO A 5 14.19 40.07 35.19
CA PRO A 5 14.28 41.45 34.72
C PRO A 5 13.77 42.40 35.81
N ARG A 6 14.55 43.47 36.02
CA ARG A 6 14.21 44.48 37.05
C ARG A 6 12.92 45.20 36.71
N PRO A 7 11.96 45.36 37.64
CA PRO A 7 10.64 45.93 37.37
C PRO A 7 10.68 47.35 36.78
N THR A 8 11.75 48.09 37.03
CA THR A 8 11.96 49.42 36.45
C THR A 8 12.18 49.40 34.91
N ARG A 9 12.77 48.34 34.35
CA ARG A 9 12.92 48.21 32.89
C ARG A 9 11.61 47.88 32.18
N ILE A 10 10.78 47.07 32.81
CA ILE A 10 9.44 46.74 32.25
C ILE A 10 8.57 48.00 32.25
N LEU A 11 8.58 48.80 33.28
CA LEU A 11 7.81 50.02 33.35
C LEU A 11 8.27 51.06 32.30
N GLN A 12 9.59 51.19 32.09
CA GLN A 12 10.15 52.10 31.07
C GLN A 12 9.79 51.67 29.64
N THR A 13 9.81 50.35 29.34
CA THR A 13 9.43 49.86 28.03
C THR A 13 7.93 49.99 27.77
N THR A 14 7.07 49.74 28.74
CA THR A 14 5.62 49.92 28.60
C THR A 14 5.22 51.38 28.41
N ILE A 15 5.83 52.29 29.14
CA ILE A 15 5.59 53.74 28.94
C ILE A 15 6.12 54.20 27.58
N GLY A 16 7.29 53.73 27.14
CA GLY A 16 7.86 54.07 25.83
C GLY A 16 6.97 53.61 24.67
N VAL A 17 6.46 52.39 24.72
CA VAL A 17 5.55 51.83 23.73
C VAL A 17 4.20 52.58 23.72
N ALA A 18 3.66 52.94 24.88
CA ALA A 18 2.41 53.67 24.98
C ALA A 18 2.52 55.09 24.37
N ILE A 19 3.65 55.81 24.64
CA ILE A 19 3.91 57.13 24.05
C ILE A 19 4.08 57.00 22.54
N LEU A 20 4.77 55.97 22.02
CA LEU A 20 4.99 55.76 20.59
C LEU A 20 3.69 55.44 19.87
N LEU A 21 2.80 54.67 20.46
CA LEU A 21 1.45 54.42 19.94
C LEU A 21 0.58 55.67 19.97
N ALA A 22 0.63 56.47 21.06
CA ALA A 22 -0.13 57.73 21.15
C ALA A 22 0.33 58.76 20.14
N THR A 23 1.64 58.90 19.89
CA THR A 23 2.19 59.84 18.88
C THR A 23 1.87 59.37 17.45
N LEU A 24 1.84 58.05 17.22
CA LEU A 24 1.43 57.52 15.90
C LEU A 24 -0.05 57.84 15.60
N PHE A 25 -0.92 57.76 16.61
CA PHE A 25 -2.35 58.11 16.46
C PHE A 25 -2.60 59.59 16.28
N THR A 26 -1.80 60.47 16.89
CA THR A 26 -1.95 61.92 16.78
C THR A 26 -1.28 62.51 15.54
N ALA A 27 -0.30 61.84 14.95
CA ALA A 27 0.40 62.31 13.75
C ALA A 27 -0.29 61.93 12.43
N LEU A 28 -1.35 61.10 12.47
CA LEU A 28 -2.11 60.76 11.27
C LEU A 28 -3.24 61.80 11.05
N PRO A 29 -3.31 62.42 9.86
CA PRO A 29 -4.39 63.37 9.55
C PRO A 29 -5.74 62.64 9.69
N SER A 30 -6.65 63.26 10.45
CA SER A 30 -7.94 62.74 10.88
C SER A 30 -8.96 62.42 9.75
N GLN A 31 -8.56 62.57 8.50
CA GLN A 31 -9.42 62.30 7.34
C GLN A 31 -9.16 60.97 6.60
N GLY A 32 -8.17 60.19 7.03
CA GLY A 32 -7.78 58.98 6.29
C GLY A 32 -8.04 57.62 6.96
N VAL A 33 -8.37 57.61 8.27
CA VAL A 33 -8.37 56.35 9.06
C VAL A 33 -9.78 55.77 9.24
N ALA A 34 -10.84 56.51 8.89
CA ALA A 34 -12.21 56.06 9.06
C ALA A 34 -12.86 55.50 7.77
N ASN A 35 -12.05 54.92 6.89
CA ASN A 35 -12.62 54.29 5.71
C ASN A 35 -13.14 52.88 6.09
N LYS A 36 -14.43 52.60 5.77
CA LYS A 36 -15.08 51.29 6.00
C LYS A 36 -14.18 50.12 5.63
N ASN A 37 -13.40 50.27 4.58
CA ASN A 37 -12.47 49.25 4.10
C ASN A 37 -11.27 48.97 5.04
N PHE A 38 -10.93 49.93 5.93
CA PHE A 38 -9.85 49.71 6.90
C PHE A 38 -10.32 48.83 8.06
N TYR A 39 -11.52 49.10 8.57
CA TYR A 39 -12.09 48.26 9.64
C TYR A 39 -12.45 46.86 9.15
N GLU A 40 -12.89 46.69 7.91
CA GLU A 40 -13.10 45.38 7.29
C GLU A 40 -11.80 44.61 7.12
N ARG A 41 -10.74 45.27 6.68
CA ARG A 41 -9.41 44.63 6.57
C ARG A 41 -8.81 44.30 7.94
N LEU A 42 -8.99 45.16 8.91
CA LEU A 42 -8.51 44.93 10.28
C LEU A 42 -9.31 43.81 10.97
N SER A 43 -10.62 43.74 10.75
CA SER A 43 -11.43 42.64 11.27
C SER A 43 -11.05 41.28 10.62
N LEU A 44 -10.68 41.25 9.33
CA LEU A 44 -10.18 40.06 8.64
C LEU A 44 -8.82 39.60 9.18
N LEU A 45 -7.99 40.53 9.69
CA LEU A 45 -6.69 40.19 10.30
C LEU A 45 -6.80 39.80 11.79
N LEU A 46 -7.86 40.28 12.47
CA LEU A 46 -8.06 40.04 13.90
C LEU A 46 -9.08 38.94 14.21
N THR A 47 -9.92 38.56 13.24
CA THR A 47 -10.65 37.30 13.34
C THR A 47 -9.63 36.18 13.25
N PRO A 48 -9.47 35.31 14.29
CA PRO A 48 -8.78 34.07 14.09
C PRO A 48 -9.46 33.41 12.89
N GLN A 49 -8.71 33.23 11.81
CA GLN A 49 -9.15 32.36 10.74
C GLN A 49 -9.31 31.00 11.44
N VAL A 50 -10.52 30.72 11.86
CA VAL A 50 -10.94 29.34 12.01
C VAL A 50 -10.84 28.86 10.57
N GLU A 51 -9.67 28.31 10.21
CA GLU A 51 -9.62 27.40 9.10
C GLU A 51 -10.81 26.49 9.35
N SER A 52 -11.88 26.73 8.58
CA SER A 52 -12.85 25.68 8.35
C SER A 52 -11.95 24.55 7.90
N ALA A 53 -11.61 23.66 8.82
CA ALA A 53 -11.21 22.33 8.46
C ALA A 53 -12.36 21.91 7.55
N ALA A 54 -12.18 22.19 6.25
CA ALA A 54 -13.03 21.63 5.24
C ALA A 54 -13.07 20.18 5.66
N SER A 55 -14.23 19.74 6.10
CA SER A 55 -14.49 18.36 6.39
C SER A 55 -14.05 17.68 5.11
N GLN A 56 -12.78 17.29 5.06
CA GLN A 56 -12.30 16.40 4.05
C GLN A 56 -13.18 15.20 4.28
N THR A 57 -14.19 15.09 3.44
CA THR A 57 -14.92 13.84 3.30
C THR A 57 -13.82 12.86 2.97
N VAL A 58 -13.30 12.20 4.01
CA VAL A 58 -12.32 11.15 3.87
C VAL A 58 -13.01 10.14 2.97
N LYS A 59 -12.63 10.19 1.68
CA LYS A 59 -13.13 9.21 0.71
C LYS A 59 -12.79 7.86 1.33
N PRO A 60 -13.76 6.95 1.54
CA PRO A 60 -13.47 5.68 2.15
C PRO A 60 -12.29 5.07 1.42
N GLN A 61 -11.18 4.87 2.12
CA GLN A 61 -10.01 4.25 1.51
C GLN A 61 -10.41 2.85 1.07
N ALA A 62 -10.16 2.53 -0.20
CA ALA A 62 -10.44 1.19 -0.68
C ALA A 62 -9.57 0.20 0.10
N ARG A 63 -10.22 -0.89 0.55
CA ARG A 63 -9.57 -1.96 1.30
C ARG A 63 -8.95 -2.97 0.33
N ILE A 64 -7.77 -3.48 0.67
CA ILE A 64 -7.06 -4.55 -0.04
C ILE A 64 -6.64 -5.59 0.99
N GLY A 65 -6.85 -6.87 0.69
CA GLY A 65 -6.34 -7.99 1.47
C GLY A 65 -5.05 -8.54 0.86
N ILE A 66 -4.06 -8.80 1.71
CA ILE A 66 -2.83 -9.50 1.33
C ILE A 66 -2.71 -10.72 2.22
N VAL A 67 -2.78 -11.91 1.63
CA VAL A 67 -2.54 -13.17 2.35
C VAL A 67 -1.07 -13.55 2.19
N ALA A 68 -0.39 -13.73 3.31
CA ALA A 68 0.93 -14.36 3.31
C ALA A 68 0.73 -15.88 3.39
N GLY A 69 0.92 -16.58 2.28
CA GLY A 69 0.72 -18.00 2.17
C GLY A 69 1.54 -18.77 3.21
N HIS A 70 0.97 -19.87 3.70
CA HIS A 70 1.52 -20.72 4.76
C HIS A 70 1.66 -20.06 6.15
N LEU A 71 1.60 -18.73 6.26
CA LEU A 71 1.82 -18.02 7.52
C LEU A 71 0.81 -18.47 8.59
N GLY A 72 1.34 -18.93 9.72
CA GLY A 72 0.54 -19.37 10.86
C GLY A 72 -0.05 -20.78 10.73
N ASN A 73 0.25 -21.49 9.64
CA ASN A 73 -0.21 -22.86 9.38
C ASN A 73 0.96 -23.85 9.32
N ASP A 74 1.84 -23.71 8.33
CA ASP A 74 2.99 -24.57 8.12
C ASP A 74 4.15 -23.79 7.48
N SER A 75 5.23 -24.48 7.09
CA SER A 75 6.39 -23.83 6.48
C SER A 75 6.25 -23.60 4.97
N GLY A 76 5.26 -24.21 4.31
CA GLY A 76 5.27 -24.37 2.86
C GLY A 76 6.52 -25.12 2.39
N ALA A 77 7.00 -24.80 1.21
CA ALA A 77 8.25 -25.35 0.69
C ALA A 77 9.43 -25.00 1.60
N ALA A 78 10.25 -26.00 1.96
CA ALA A 78 11.42 -25.82 2.81
C ALA A 78 12.72 -26.13 2.04
N CYS A 79 13.65 -25.19 2.07
CA CYS A 79 14.99 -25.37 1.54
C CYS A 79 15.89 -25.94 2.62
N VAL A 80 16.56 -27.03 2.34
CA VAL A 80 17.48 -27.68 3.28
C VAL A 80 18.93 -27.63 2.77
N ASP A 81 19.88 -27.58 3.70
CA ASP A 81 21.30 -27.72 3.38
C ASP A 81 21.72 -29.19 3.22
N GLY A 82 22.98 -29.43 2.86
CA GLY A 82 23.52 -30.78 2.71
C GLY A 82 23.55 -31.62 4.00
N ALA A 83 23.32 -31.01 5.16
CA ALA A 83 23.18 -31.66 6.46
C ALA A 83 21.72 -31.91 6.87
N GLY A 84 20.76 -31.48 6.04
CA GLY A 84 19.31 -31.58 6.30
C GLY A 84 18.72 -30.47 7.18
N ASN A 85 19.48 -29.41 7.47
CA ASN A 85 18.92 -28.28 8.23
C ASN A 85 18.11 -27.36 7.32
N VAL A 86 16.95 -26.92 7.79
CA VAL A 86 16.14 -25.91 7.08
C VAL A 86 16.87 -24.58 7.07
N THR A 87 17.08 -24.01 5.88
CA THR A 87 17.79 -22.73 5.67
C THR A 87 16.89 -21.61 5.19
N LEU A 88 15.72 -21.94 4.66
CA LEU A 88 14.72 -21.01 4.17
C LEU A 88 13.37 -21.71 4.12
N THR A 89 12.29 -21.02 4.47
CA THR A 89 10.93 -21.52 4.28
C THR A 89 10.14 -20.61 3.36
N GLU A 90 9.16 -21.17 2.69
CA GLU A 90 8.22 -20.40 1.87
C GLU A 90 7.46 -19.40 2.72
N ALA A 91 6.96 -19.80 3.89
CA ALA A 91 6.24 -18.95 4.82
C ALA A 91 7.03 -17.69 5.21
N ASP A 92 8.35 -17.82 5.47
CA ASP A 92 9.22 -16.69 5.82
C ASP A 92 9.38 -15.72 4.65
N VAL A 93 9.54 -16.24 3.43
CA VAL A 93 9.66 -15.43 2.21
C VAL A 93 8.33 -14.73 1.90
N ASN A 94 7.21 -15.46 1.97
CA ASN A 94 5.87 -14.92 1.75
C ASN A 94 5.56 -13.79 2.72
N LEU A 95 5.83 -13.97 4.02
CA LEU A 95 5.63 -12.95 5.03
C LEU A 95 6.46 -11.70 4.75
N LYS A 96 7.73 -11.87 4.40
CA LYS A 96 8.61 -10.73 4.10
C LYS A 96 8.11 -9.92 2.91
N ILE A 97 7.72 -10.59 1.82
CA ILE A 97 7.16 -9.94 0.63
C ILE A 97 5.83 -9.26 0.99
N ALA A 98 4.91 -9.97 1.65
CA ALA A 98 3.59 -9.49 2.00
C ALA A 98 3.62 -8.26 2.90
N ALA A 99 4.52 -8.21 3.89
CA ALA A 99 4.70 -7.04 4.75
C ALA A 99 5.22 -5.81 3.99
N MET A 100 6.09 -6.01 2.99
CA MET A 100 6.56 -4.90 2.13
C MET A 100 5.46 -4.42 1.20
N VAL A 101 4.64 -5.31 0.65
CA VAL A 101 3.47 -4.98 -0.17
C VAL A 101 2.45 -4.20 0.66
N GLU A 102 2.12 -4.67 1.88
CA GLU A 102 1.24 -3.96 2.81
C GLU A 102 1.72 -2.52 3.03
N GLN A 103 2.99 -2.35 3.42
CA GLN A 103 3.56 -1.04 3.69
C GLN A 103 3.47 -0.10 2.48
N GLN A 104 3.82 -0.57 1.29
CA GLN A 104 3.81 0.25 0.07
C GLN A 104 2.38 0.64 -0.35
N LEU A 105 1.41 -0.26 -0.24
CA LEU A 105 0.01 0.03 -0.53
C LEU A 105 -0.60 0.99 0.51
N GLN A 106 -0.22 0.89 1.79
CA GLN A 106 -0.62 1.86 2.81
C GLN A 106 -0.05 3.25 2.52
N GLN A 107 1.21 3.36 2.07
CA GLN A 107 1.81 4.61 1.61
C GLN A 107 1.11 5.18 0.38
N ALA A 108 0.56 4.32 -0.49
CA ALA A 108 -0.26 4.71 -1.64
C ALA A 108 -1.71 5.11 -1.25
N GLY A 109 -2.07 5.06 0.04
CA GLY A 109 -3.35 5.54 0.57
C GLY A 109 -4.46 4.49 0.61
N TYR A 110 -4.14 3.20 0.58
CA TYR A 110 -5.11 2.11 0.74
C TYR A 110 -5.19 1.64 2.19
N GLN A 111 -6.37 1.16 2.59
CA GLN A 111 -6.49 0.36 3.80
C GLN A 111 -6.05 -1.07 3.46
N VAL A 112 -5.04 -1.60 4.15
CA VAL A 112 -4.51 -2.93 3.84
C VAL A 112 -4.59 -3.81 5.07
N ASP A 113 -5.08 -5.03 4.88
CA ASP A 113 -5.08 -6.07 5.88
C ASP A 113 -4.07 -7.16 5.47
N LEU A 114 -3.01 -7.33 6.27
CA LEU A 114 -2.16 -8.50 6.18
C LEU A 114 -2.84 -9.67 6.91
N LEU A 115 -3.02 -10.77 6.20
CA LEU A 115 -3.77 -11.94 6.61
C LEU A 115 -2.87 -13.18 6.65
N ASN A 116 -3.11 -14.05 7.62
CA ASN A 116 -2.51 -15.37 7.65
C ASN A 116 -3.19 -16.32 6.65
N GLU A 117 -2.60 -17.50 6.41
CA GLU A 117 -3.16 -18.54 5.54
C GLU A 117 -4.63 -18.85 5.86
N PHE A 118 -4.93 -19.21 7.10
CA PHE A 118 -6.27 -19.50 7.59
C PHE A 118 -6.76 -18.41 8.56
N ASP A 119 -6.67 -17.16 8.15
CA ASP A 119 -7.13 -16.04 8.98
C ASP A 119 -8.66 -16.05 9.09
N THR A 120 -9.18 -16.01 10.31
CA THR A 120 -10.65 -16.02 10.54
C THR A 120 -11.37 -14.83 9.90
N ARG A 121 -10.65 -13.74 9.60
CA ARG A 121 -11.17 -12.57 8.89
C ARG A 121 -11.48 -12.86 7.42
N LEU A 122 -10.96 -13.95 6.84
CA LEU A 122 -11.26 -14.34 5.47
C LEU A 122 -12.74 -14.67 5.29
N ASN A 123 -13.43 -15.16 6.33
CA ASN A 123 -14.83 -15.51 6.24
C ASN A 123 -15.71 -14.28 5.92
N GLY A 124 -16.24 -14.23 4.70
CA GLY A 124 -17.05 -13.12 4.19
C GLY A 124 -16.25 -11.83 3.97
N TYR A 125 -14.92 -11.90 3.82
CA TYR A 125 -14.05 -10.75 3.66
C TYR A 125 -14.41 -9.91 2.44
N ARG A 126 -14.61 -8.59 2.65
CA ARG A 126 -14.97 -7.63 1.61
C ARG A 126 -13.87 -6.62 1.39
N ALA A 127 -13.38 -6.56 0.15
CA ALA A 127 -12.34 -5.64 -0.29
C ALA A 127 -12.46 -5.31 -1.78
N LEU A 128 -11.67 -4.34 -2.22
CA LEU A 128 -11.49 -4.06 -3.66
C LEU A 128 -10.85 -5.26 -4.37
N ALA A 129 -9.85 -5.84 -3.71
CA ALA A 129 -9.15 -7.05 -4.15
C ALA A 129 -8.49 -7.76 -2.97
N ILE A 130 -8.21 -9.05 -3.15
CA ILE A 130 -7.32 -9.84 -2.29
C ILE A 130 -6.27 -10.52 -3.16
N VAL A 131 -5.01 -10.50 -2.71
CA VAL A 131 -3.90 -11.18 -3.38
C VAL A 131 -3.22 -12.10 -2.38
N SER A 132 -3.17 -13.40 -2.70
CA SER A 132 -2.41 -14.38 -1.94
C SER A 132 -1.01 -14.52 -2.52
N ILE A 133 0.00 -14.42 -1.67
CA ILE A 133 1.41 -14.42 -2.03
C ILE A 133 2.04 -15.74 -1.61
N HIS A 134 2.54 -16.48 -2.58
CA HIS A 134 3.20 -17.77 -2.45
C HIS A 134 4.51 -17.78 -3.21
N ASN A 135 5.29 -18.84 -3.01
CA ASN A 135 6.49 -19.16 -3.77
C ASN A 135 6.49 -20.64 -4.12
N ASP A 136 7.04 -20.96 -5.26
CA ASP A 136 7.16 -22.33 -5.73
C ASP A 136 8.30 -23.11 -5.05
N SER A 137 8.37 -24.40 -5.33
CA SER A 137 9.25 -25.36 -4.69
C SER A 137 10.71 -24.91 -4.56
N CYS A 138 11.34 -25.38 -3.47
CA CYS A 138 12.79 -25.29 -3.26
C CYS A 138 13.56 -26.45 -3.90
N GLU A 139 12.87 -27.48 -4.37
CA GLU A 139 13.49 -28.60 -5.05
C GLU A 139 13.87 -28.21 -6.47
N TYR A 140 15.06 -28.66 -6.92
CA TYR A 140 15.42 -28.54 -8.33
C TYR A 140 14.60 -29.51 -9.17
N VAL A 141 13.75 -28.99 -10.02
CA VAL A 141 12.94 -29.80 -10.95
C VAL A 141 13.64 -29.94 -12.30
N ASN A 142 13.98 -28.82 -12.93
CA ASN A 142 14.75 -28.70 -14.18
C ASN A 142 15.10 -27.20 -14.39
N ASP A 143 15.91 -26.90 -15.40
CA ASP A 143 16.36 -25.54 -15.70
C ASP A 143 15.22 -24.58 -16.10
N GLY A 144 14.06 -25.09 -16.48
CA GLY A 144 12.87 -24.31 -16.80
C GLY A 144 11.98 -23.99 -15.60
N ALA A 145 12.29 -24.50 -14.39
CA ALA A 145 11.56 -24.22 -13.16
C ALA A 145 11.99 -22.85 -12.57
N THR A 146 11.76 -21.80 -13.34
CA THR A 146 12.06 -20.40 -13.03
C THR A 146 10.94 -19.51 -13.56
N GLY A 147 10.73 -18.34 -12.98
CA GLY A 147 9.66 -17.44 -13.35
C GLY A 147 8.50 -17.48 -12.35
N PHE A 148 7.44 -16.75 -12.66
CA PHE A 148 6.30 -16.54 -11.75
C PHE A 148 4.99 -17.03 -12.36
N LYS A 149 3.98 -17.25 -11.52
CA LYS A 149 2.63 -17.62 -11.92
C LYS A 149 1.60 -16.71 -11.27
N VAL A 150 0.51 -16.44 -11.96
CA VAL A 150 -0.65 -15.72 -11.40
C VAL A 150 -1.92 -16.41 -11.86
N ALA A 151 -2.83 -16.68 -10.94
CA ALA A 151 -4.12 -17.27 -11.23
C ALA A 151 -5.25 -16.47 -10.59
N ALA A 152 -6.34 -16.25 -11.36
CA ALA A 152 -7.57 -15.69 -10.84
C ALA A 152 -8.37 -16.74 -10.06
N ALA A 153 -9.08 -16.31 -9.01
CA ALA A 153 -10.06 -17.12 -8.34
C ALA A 153 -11.20 -17.52 -9.30
N LEU A 154 -11.60 -18.79 -9.28
CA LEU A 154 -12.78 -19.26 -9.99
C LEU A 154 -14.09 -18.85 -9.30
N ASN A 155 -14.09 -18.80 -7.97
CA ASN A 155 -15.25 -18.42 -7.17
C ASN A 155 -15.36 -16.88 -7.08
N THR A 156 -15.90 -16.26 -8.13
CA THR A 156 -16.10 -14.80 -8.19
C THR A 156 -17.37 -14.45 -8.94
N ASN A 157 -18.06 -13.39 -8.50
CA ASN A 157 -19.22 -12.84 -9.21
C ASN A 157 -18.84 -11.99 -10.43
N ASP A 158 -17.56 -11.61 -10.56
CA ASP A 158 -17.06 -10.76 -11.64
C ASP A 158 -15.75 -11.32 -12.23
N VAL A 159 -15.92 -12.25 -13.15
CA VAL A 159 -14.80 -12.90 -13.85
C VAL A 159 -13.95 -11.88 -14.64
N ASN A 160 -14.58 -10.84 -15.20
CA ASN A 160 -13.83 -9.83 -15.98
C ASN A 160 -12.90 -9.03 -15.07
N ARG A 161 -13.36 -8.64 -13.87
CA ARG A 161 -12.50 -7.95 -12.92
C ARG A 161 -11.41 -8.86 -12.37
N ALA A 162 -11.71 -10.13 -12.09
CA ALA A 162 -10.69 -11.09 -11.64
C ALA A 162 -9.60 -11.31 -12.71
N ASN A 163 -10.00 -11.47 -13.97
CA ASN A 163 -9.06 -11.56 -15.09
C ASN A 163 -8.24 -10.28 -15.27
N ARG A 164 -8.85 -9.11 -15.04
CA ARG A 164 -8.13 -7.84 -15.09
C ARG A 164 -7.08 -7.73 -13.97
N LEU A 165 -7.40 -8.12 -12.73
CA LEU A 165 -6.43 -8.15 -11.64
C LEU A 165 -5.23 -9.04 -12.02
N THR A 166 -5.51 -10.24 -12.52
CA THR A 166 -4.47 -11.17 -12.98
C THR A 166 -3.62 -10.56 -14.10
N ALA A 167 -4.25 -9.95 -15.11
CA ALA A 167 -3.53 -9.33 -16.21
C ALA A 167 -2.64 -8.16 -15.76
N CYS A 168 -3.11 -7.32 -14.84
CA CYS A 168 -2.33 -6.26 -14.23
C CYS A 168 -1.13 -6.81 -13.44
N LEU A 169 -1.33 -7.85 -12.63
CA LEU A 169 -0.26 -8.50 -11.89
C LEU A 169 0.79 -9.07 -12.85
N VAL A 170 0.38 -9.80 -13.88
CA VAL A 170 1.31 -10.37 -14.85
C VAL A 170 2.14 -9.28 -15.55
N ASP A 171 1.48 -8.24 -16.08
CA ASP A 171 2.15 -7.18 -16.83
C ASP A 171 3.15 -6.42 -15.98
N ARG A 172 2.74 -5.98 -14.79
CA ARG A 172 3.59 -5.17 -13.92
C ARG A 172 4.68 -5.99 -13.24
N TYR A 173 4.36 -7.18 -12.76
CA TYR A 173 5.33 -8.05 -12.10
C TYR A 173 6.46 -8.46 -13.05
N GLN A 174 6.12 -8.86 -14.28
CA GLN A 174 7.12 -9.20 -15.30
C GLN A 174 8.01 -7.99 -15.66
N LYS A 175 7.43 -6.81 -15.80
CA LYS A 175 8.18 -5.59 -16.13
C LYS A 175 9.15 -5.21 -15.01
N THR A 176 8.73 -5.34 -13.77
CA THR A 176 9.50 -4.95 -12.60
C THR A 176 10.56 -5.98 -12.26
N THR A 177 10.23 -7.27 -12.20
CA THR A 177 11.15 -8.33 -11.77
C THR A 177 12.03 -8.90 -12.88
N ARG A 178 11.59 -8.77 -14.13
CA ARG A 178 12.16 -9.43 -15.31
C ARG A 178 12.02 -10.95 -15.32
N LEU A 179 11.31 -11.52 -14.35
CA LEU A 179 10.95 -12.93 -14.36
C LEU A 179 9.94 -13.21 -15.49
N THR A 180 10.02 -14.40 -16.05
CA THR A 180 9.11 -14.83 -17.11
C THR A 180 7.81 -15.35 -16.50
N PHE A 181 6.67 -15.02 -17.12
CA PHE A 181 5.38 -15.58 -16.74
C PHE A 181 5.29 -17.06 -17.16
N HIS A 182 5.11 -17.94 -16.18
CA HIS A 182 5.12 -19.39 -16.38
C HIS A 182 3.69 -19.94 -16.49
N ALA A 183 2.96 -19.52 -17.52
CA ALA A 183 1.55 -19.85 -17.71
C ALA A 183 1.25 -21.36 -17.75
N GLY A 184 2.18 -22.15 -18.29
CA GLY A 184 2.00 -23.59 -18.50
C GLY A 184 2.01 -24.44 -17.21
N SER A 185 2.34 -23.87 -16.07
CA SER A 185 2.36 -24.57 -14.76
C SER A 185 1.35 -24.01 -13.75
N ILE A 186 0.37 -23.22 -14.22
CA ILE A 186 -0.77 -22.83 -13.39
C ILE A 186 -1.62 -24.07 -13.15
N THR A 187 -1.82 -24.41 -11.87
CA THR A 187 -2.60 -25.60 -11.45
C THR A 187 -4.05 -25.23 -11.15
N SER A 188 -4.92 -26.24 -11.05
CA SER A 188 -6.30 -26.06 -10.58
C SER A 188 -6.31 -25.56 -9.13
N ASP A 189 -5.40 -26.05 -8.29
CA ASP A 189 -5.30 -25.69 -6.87
C ASP A 189 -5.06 -24.19 -6.67
N MET A 190 -4.27 -23.55 -7.52
CA MET A 190 -4.10 -22.09 -7.51
C MET A 190 -5.43 -21.36 -7.75
N ARG A 191 -6.28 -21.86 -8.66
CA ARG A 191 -7.56 -21.23 -9.01
C ARG A 191 -8.65 -21.50 -7.97
N GLU A 192 -8.53 -22.63 -7.26
CA GLU A 192 -9.45 -23.11 -6.24
C GLU A 192 -8.89 -22.96 -4.83
N TYR A 193 -7.89 -22.07 -4.67
CA TYR A 193 -7.25 -21.82 -3.38
C TYR A 193 -8.30 -21.57 -2.28
N HIS A 194 -8.08 -22.13 -1.10
CA HIS A 194 -9.12 -22.19 -0.06
C HIS A 194 -9.65 -20.81 0.32
N ALA A 195 -8.78 -19.80 0.46
CA ALA A 195 -9.21 -18.45 0.81
C ALA A 195 -10.24 -17.86 -0.17
N PHE A 196 -10.21 -18.28 -1.44
CA PHE A 196 -11.17 -17.80 -2.45
C PHE A 196 -12.59 -18.33 -2.22
N ARG A 197 -12.76 -19.41 -1.46
CA ARG A 197 -14.07 -19.96 -1.07
C ARG A 197 -14.61 -19.31 0.20
N GLU A 198 -13.75 -18.69 1.00
CA GLU A 198 -14.09 -18.08 2.27
C GLU A 198 -14.52 -16.62 2.13
N ILE A 199 -13.94 -15.89 1.18
CA ILE A 199 -14.21 -14.46 0.96
C ILE A 199 -15.59 -14.21 0.36
N ASP A 200 -16.08 -12.97 0.50
CA ASP A 200 -17.31 -12.54 -0.18
C ASP A 200 -17.11 -12.59 -1.71
N PRO A 201 -18.02 -13.22 -2.47
CA PRO A 201 -17.86 -13.39 -3.92
C PRO A 201 -17.80 -12.09 -4.74
N SER A 202 -18.13 -10.94 -4.13
CA SER A 202 -17.94 -9.61 -4.75
C SER A 202 -16.49 -9.10 -4.66
N THR A 203 -15.66 -9.72 -3.81
CA THR A 203 -14.23 -9.43 -3.71
C THR A 203 -13.49 -10.21 -4.79
N VAL A 204 -12.79 -9.50 -5.68
CA VAL A 204 -11.95 -10.19 -6.67
C VAL A 204 -10.66 -10.67 -6.04
N ALA A 205 -10.21 -11.85 -6.46
CA ALA A 205 -9.05 -12.49 -5.85
C ALA A 205 -8.10 -13.08 -6.89
N ALA A 206 -6.82 -13.07 -6.56
CA ALA A 206 -5.76 -13.74 -7.31
C ALA A 206 -4.72 -14.32 -6.35
N ILE A 207 -4.06 -15.39 -6.79
CA ILE A 207 -2.86 -15.94 -6.16
C ILE A 207 -1.67 -15.69 -7.09
N ILE A 208 -0.54 -15.33 -6.52
CA ILE A 208 0.73 -15.19 -7.22
C ILE A 208 1.77 -16.11 -6.58
N GLU A 209 2.38 -16.97 -7.40
CA GLU A 209 3.66 -17.63 -7.09
C GLU A 209 4.76 -16.70 -7.58
N THR A 210 5.48 -16.09 -6.65
CA THR A 210 6.40 -14.99 -6.99
C THR A 210 7.70 -15.46 -7.65
N GLY A 211 8.01 -16.74 -7.56
CA GLY A 211 9.15 -17.40 -8.16
C GLY A 211 9.41 -18.76 -7.54
N PHE A 212 10.38 -19.50 -8.06
CA PHE A 212 10.82 -20.76 -7.51
C PHE A 212 11.94 -20.52 -6.47
N LEU A 213 11.75 -21.00 -5.24
CA LEU A 213 12.73 -20.86 -4.15
C LEU A 213 14.10 -21.51 -4.48
N ASN A 214 14.16 -22.34 -5.50
CA ASN A 214 15.41 -22.90 -6.03
C ASN A 214 16.10 -21.91 -6.97
N LEU A 215 15.59 -21.75 -8.22
CA LEU A 215 16.28 -21.02 -9.27
C LEU A 215 16.13 -19.50 -9.17
N ASP A 216 15.02 -19.02 -8.61
CA ASP A 216 14.78 -17.58 -8.43
C ASP A 216 15.15 -17.09 -7.02
N ARG A 217 15.85 -17.92 -6.23
CA ARG A 217 16.20 -17.63 -4.83
C ARG A 217 16.84 -16.25 -4.63
N GLU A 218 17.69 -15.84 -5.56
CA GLU A 218 18.41 -14.58 -5.42
C GLU A 218 17.47 -13.37 -5.40
N ILE A 219 16.57 -13.28 -6.36
CA ILE A 219 15.59 -12.17 -6.40
C ILE A 219 14.63 -12.26 -5.22
N LEU A 220 14.18 -13.46 -4.84
CA LEU A 220 13.22 -13.65 -3.75
C LEU A 220 13.79 -13.29 -2.37
N THR A 221 15.11 -13.43 -2.16
CA THR A 221 15.72 -13.22 -0.85
C THR A 221 16.56 -11.96 -0.72
N LYS A 222 17.25 -11.55 -1.81
CA LYS A 222 18.15 -10.39 -1.82
C LYS A 222 17.52 -9.14 -2.44
N ASN A 223 16.59 -9.30 -3.40
CA ASN A 223 15.90 -8.22 -4.09
C ASN A 223 14.38 -8.26 -3.81
N THR A 224 14.01 -8.60 -2.58
CA THR A 224 12.61 -8.75 -2.13
C THR A 224 11.80 -7.46 -2.33
N ASP A 225 12.43 -6.29 -2.24
CA ASP A 225 11.85 -4.98 -2.54
C ASP A 225 11.35 -4.88 -3.98
N GLN A 226 12.11 -5.41 -4.94
CA GLN A 226 11.72 -5.47 -6.35
C GLN A 226 10.52 -6.40 -6.57
N VAL A 227 10.50 -7.54 -5.87
CA VAL A 227 9.38 -8.49 -5.88
C VAL A 227 8.12 -7.83 -5.33
N ALA A 228 8.22 -7.18 -4.18
CA ALA A 228 7.10 -6.46 -3.57
C ALA A 228 6.59 -5.32 -4.47
N ALA A 229 7.51 -4.53 -5.05
CA ALA A 229 7.15 -3.44 -5.96
C ALA A 229 6.37 -3.95 -7.18
N GLY A 230 6.76 -5.08 -7.78
CA GLY A 230 6.04 -5.66 -8.90
C GLY A 230 4.60 -6.06 -8.57
N ILE A 231 4.36 -6.59 -7.35
CA ILE A 231 3.01 -6.92 -6.87
C ILE A 231 2.21 -5.63 -6.62
N VAL A 232 2.80 -4.64 -5.96
CA VAL A 232 2.17 -3.34 -5.69
C VAL A 232 1.76 -2.67 -6.99
N ASP A 233 2.66 -2.58 -7.98
CA ASP A 233 2.38 -2.00 -9.28
C ASP A 233 1.21 -2.72 -9.98
N GLY A 234 1.14 -4.06 -9.87
CA GLY A 234 0.04 -4.86 -10.39
C GLY A 234 -1.29 -4.54 -9.70
N ILE A 235 -1.31 -4.44 -8.39
CA ILE A 235 -2.51 -4.08 -7.62
C ILE A 235 -2.95 -2.66 -7.92
N LEU A 236 -2.02 -1.70 -8.00
CA LEU A 236 -2.31 -0.30 -8.35
C LEU A 236 -2.83 -0.16 -9.79
N CYS A 237 -2.26 -0.90 -10.75
CA CYS A 237 -2.76 -0.99 -12.11
C CYS A 237 -4.24 -1.39 -12.14
N PHE A 238 -4.62 -2.41 -11.36
CA PHE A 238 -6.00 -2.84 -11.23
C PHE A 238 -6.88 -1.79 -10.55
N ALA A 239 -6.44 -1.26 -9.42
CA ALA A 239 -7.21 -0.32 -8.61
C ALA A 239 -7.48 1.01 -9.33
N ASN A 240 -6.51 1.49 -10.11
CA ASN A 240 -6.59 2.74 -10.87
C ASN A 240 -7.15 2.54 -12.29
N ASN A 241 -7.49 1.31 -12.67
CA ASN A 241 -7.95 0.98 -14.02
C ASN A 241 -6.97 1.42 -15.12
N GLU A 242 -5.66 1.21 -14.91
CA GLU A 242 -4.62 1.60 -15.84
C GLU A 242 -4.61 0.73 -17.10
N ASN A 243 -4.09 1.25 -18.20
CA ASN A 243 -3.88 0.47 -19.41
C ASN A 243 -2.77 -0.55 -19.21
N ILE A 244 -2.99 -1.76 -19.70
CA ILE A 244 -1.98 -2.80 -19.83
C ILE A 244 -1.62 -2.93 -21.31
N GLU A 245 -0.33 -2.99 -21.61
CA GLU A 245 0.11 -3.37 -22.94
C GLU A 245 -0.26 -4.85 -23.10
N SER A 246 -1.08 -5.15 -24.10
CA SER A 246 -1.62 -6.49 -24.31
C SER A 246 -0.48 -7.47 -24.61
N THR A 247 0.09 -8.04 -23.57
CA THR A 247 0.77 -9.33 -23.70
C THR A 247 -0.35 -10.36 -23.86
N PRO A 248 -0.41 -11.14 -24.95
CA PRO A 248 -1.43 -12.16 -25.07
C PRO A 248 -1.27 -13.15 -23.90
N ILE A 249 -2.17 -13.08 -22.94
CA ILE A 249 -2.29 -14.14 -21.93
C ILE A 249 -2.81 -15.35 -22.71
N PRO A 250 -2.09 -16.48 -22.73
CA PRO A 250 -2.59 -17.68 -23.37
C PRO A 250 -3.96 -17.99 -22.79
N ASN A 251 -4.96 -18.14 -23.66
CA ASN A 251 -6.37 -18.27 -23.36
C ASN A 251 -6.65 -18.97 -22.03
N LEU A 252 -7.15 -18.21 -21.06
CA LEU A 252 -7.84 -18.71 -19.88
C LEU A 252 -9.27 -19.14 -20.32
N THR A 253 -9.37 -20.07 -21.26
CA THR A 253 -10.64 -20.74 -21.55
C THR A 253 -10.89 -21.78 -20.45
N PRO A 254 -12.14 -21.82 -19.93
CA PRO A 254 -12.54 -22.74 -18.88
C PRO A 254 -12.36 -24.20 -19.25
#